data_2a125f593a747ccf39646eb9208f22c4
#
_entry.id   2a125f593a747ccf39646eb9208f22c4
#
_cell.length_a   1.000
_cell.length_b   1.000
_cell.length_c   1.000
_cell.angle_alpha   90.00
_cell.angle_beta   90.00
_cell.angle_gamma   90.00
#
_symmetry.space_group_name_H-M   'P 1'
#
loop_
_entity.id
_entity.type
_entity.pdbx_description
1 polymer ?
#
loop_
_entity_poly.entity_id
_entity_poly.type
_entity_poly.pdbx_seq_one_letter_code
_entity_poly.pdbx_strand_id
1 'polypeptide(L)'
;MKKMQIIPLIIGTALLLTMLPISVFGAETESTEPAETGGINYMTLVNKTHPLPEGWEDMLETVHVTNSLGDDVEVEKKAYDAFLRLQEDLSVHDGIEIEIDSAYRSVAEQQEIMDRFTAQYGADYAAKTVAKPGYSEHHTGLALDIYFQLNNEDIYYNEEMIQYPDIWERIHTRMADYGFILRYLEGKEHITGYGYEPWHIRYLDNPEAAKEIMAQKGMTLEVWLGAANDPELTVDYGDSGIYTEEELEEAMIQVKCQFAFFDGCELHSIRYAGDECCTEENLSWMNELGQGESFVQVAEILTNFHTPAGDKGVWQPDTEYTDYEWWLARTEDGGWQLLTWGY
;
A
#
# COMPACT_ATOMS: atom_id res chain seq x y z
N MET A 1 46.95 20.09 -53.28
CA MET A 1 47.60 18.92 -52.61
C MET A 1 46.72 18.47 -51.52
N LYS A 2 45.90 17.44 -51.79
CA LYS A 2 44.92 16.80 -50.81
C LYS A 2 45.68 15.71 -50.09
N LYS A 3 45.75 15.79 -48.74
CA LYS A 3 46.20 14.68 -47.91
C LYS A 3 45.00 13.75 -47.61
N MET A 4 45.14 12.55 -48.09
CA MET A 4 44.23 11.44 -47.86
C MET A 4 44.57 10.80 -46.48
N GLN A 5 43.63 10.81 -45.53
CA GLN A 5 43.78 10.08 -44.26
C GLN A 5 43.16 8.70 -44.43
N ILE A 6 43.93 7.70 -44.09
CA ILE A 6 43.57 6.28 -44.11
C ILE A 6 42.89 6.00 -42.79
N ILE A 7 41.67 5.46 -42.84
CA ILE A 7 40.92 4.97 -41.68
C ILE A 7 41.24 3.47 -41.53
N PRO A 8 41.68 3.00 -40.38
CA PRO A 8 41.83 1.56 -40.13
C PRO A 8 40.49 0.88 -39.87
N LEU A 9 40.30 -0.20 -40.60
CA LEU A 9 39.17 -1.14 -40.48
C LEU A 9 39.27 -1.90 -39.14
N ILE A 10 38.36 -1.63 -38.19
CA ILE A 10 38.23 -2.41 -36.98
C ILE A 10 37.30 -3.59 -37.26
N ILE A 11 37.86 -4.78 -37.23
CA ILE A 11 37.12 -6.05 -37.30
C ILE A 11 36.41 -6.23 -35.97
N GLY A 12 35.09 -6.03 -35.93
CA GLY A 12 34.24 -6.31 -34.82
C GLY A 12 34.00 -7.81 -34.72
N THR A 13 34.53 -8.42 -33.69
CA THR A 13 34.14 -9.77 -33.26
C THR A 13 32.71 -9.77 -32.71
N ALA A 14 31.78 -10.38 -33.41
CA ALA A 14 30.42 -10.60 -32.96
C ALA A 14 30.45 -11.54 -31.76
N LEU A 15 30.14 -11.02 -30.60
CA LEU A 15 29.88 -11.83 -29.41
C LEU A 15 28.45 -12.37 -29.53
N LEU A 16 28.35 -13.68 -29.79
CA LEU A 16 27.07 -14.38 -29.78
C LEU A 16 26.57 -14.47 -28.33
N LEU A 17 25.67 -13.58 -27.93
CA LEU A 17 24.96 -13.71 -26.67
C LEU A 17 23.88 -14.80 -26.85
N THR A 18 24.13 -15.99 -26.33
CA THR A 18 23.12 -17.01 -26.20
C THR A 18 22.11 -16.59 -25.17
N MET A 19 20.92 -16.16 -25.61
CA MET A 19 19.77 -16.01 -24.75
C MET A 19 19.38 -17.38 -24.18
N LEU A 20 19.59 -17.56 -22.89
CA LEU A 20 18.95 -18.64 -22.14
C LEU A 20 17.47 -18.28 -21.98
N PRO A 21 16.54 -19.20 -22.17
CA PRO A 21 15.14 -18.93 -21.91
C PRO A 21 14.95 -18.66 -20.41
N ILE A 22 14.37 -17.51 -20.09
CA ILE A 22 13.85 -17.24 -18.75
C ILE A 22 12.69 -18.24 -18.58
N SER A 23 12.91 -19.25 -17.76
CA SER A 23 11.82 -20.11 -17.29
C SER A 23 10.94 -19.27 -16.39
N VAL A 24 9.76 -18.92 -16.88
CA VAL A 24 8.65 -18.48 -16.03
C VAL A 24 8.36 -19.66 -15.10
N PHE A 25 8.76 -19.52 -13.86
CA PHE A 25 8.28 -20.40 -12.78
C PHE A 25 6.80 -20.07 -12.58
N GLY A 26 5.94 -20.84 -13.24
CA GLY A 26 4.57 -20.99 -12.83
C GLY A 26 4.61 -21.53 -11.40
N ALA A 27 4.12 -20.75 -10.45
CA ALA A 27 3.88 -21.24 -9.11
C ALA A 27 2.76 -22.28 -9.20
N GLU A 28 3.13 -23.55 -9.30
CA GLU A 28 2.26 -24.65 -8.92
C GLU A 28 2.01 -24.42 -7.42
N THR A 29 0.76 -24.23 -7.06
CA THR A 29 0.31 -24.27 -5.66
C THR A 29 0.48 -25.68 -5.14
N GLU A 30 1.70 -26.04 -4.75
CA GLU A 30 1.89 -27.15 -3.83
C GLU A 30 1.27 -26.70 -2.50
N SER A 31 0.27 -27.44 -2.06
CA SER A 31 -0.20 -27.44 -0.69
C SER A 31 1.02 -27.77 0.19
N THR A 32 1.68 -26.74 0.69
CA THR A 32 2.74 -26.91 1.69
C THR A 32 2.09 -27.43 2.94
N GLU A 33 2.37 -28.71 3.25
CA GLU A 33 2.26 -29.19 4.61
C GLU A 33 2.99 -28.25 5.56
N PRO A 34 2.49 -28.06 6.81
CA PRO A 34 3.09 -27.13 7.73
C PRO A 34 4.57 -27.49 7.95
N ALA A 35 5.45 -26.54 7.66
CA ALA A 35 6.86 -26.67 7.94
C ALA A 35 7.06 -26.93 9.45
N GLU A 36 7.64 -28.07 9.79
CA GLU A 36 8.12 -28.38 11.13
C GLU A 36 9.27 -27.43 11.50
N THR A 37 8.94 -26.26 12.07
CA THR A 37 9.76 -25.54 13.06
C THR A 37 8.88 -24.46 13.68
N GLY A 38 8.52 -24.60 14.96
CA GLY A 38 7.58 -23.79 15.71
C GLY A 38 7.98 -22.33 15.90
N GLY A 39 7.73 -21.50 14.93
CA GLY A 39 7.92 -20.05 15.02
C GLY A 39 6.92 -19.31 14.14
N ILE A 40 6.71 -18.03 14.45
CA ILE A 40 5.81 -17.15 13.68
C ILE A 40 6.35 -16.88 12.27
N ASN A 41 5.44 -16.68 11.32
CA ASN A 41 5.80 -16.21 9.97
C ASN A 41 5.77 -14.68 9.93
N TYR A 42 6.92 -14.03 9.89
CA TYR A 42 7.06 -12.58 9.89
C TYR A 42 6.45 -11.90 8.63
N MET A 43 6.18 -12.67 7.57
CA MET A 43 5.52 -12.19 6.35
C MET A 43 3.99 -12.38 6.38
N THR A 44 3.42 -12.82 7.50
CA THR A 44 1.97 -13.03 7.62
C THR A 44 1.22 -11.72 7.43
N LEU A 45 0.25 -11.71 6.52
CA LEU A 45 -0.66 -10.60 6.32
C LEU A 45 -1.84 -10.71 7.30
N VAL A 46 -2.06 -9.65 8.07
CA VAL A 46 -3.26 -9.46 8.88
C VAL A 46 -3.84 -8.09 8.54
N ASN A 47 -5.08 -8.05 8.07
CA ASN A 47 -5.79 -6.83 7.71
C ASN A 47 -7.31 -7.05 7.79
N LYS A 48 -8.14 -6.14 7.27
CA LYS A 48 -9.61 -6.24 7.33
C LYS A 48 -10.20 -7.52 6.72
N THR A 49 -9.49 -8.19 5.82
CA THR A 49 -9.93 -9.42 5.13
C THR A 49 -9.13 -10.66 5.51
N HIS A 50 -7.94 -10.51 6.07
CA HIS A 50 -7.05 -11.59 6.48
C HIS A 50 -6.94 -11.61 8.01
N PRO A 51 -7.55 -12.60 8.68
CA PRO A 51 -7.50 -12.70 10.15
C PRO A 51 -6.13 -13.16 10.64
N LEU A 52 -5.88 -12.93 11.93
CA LEU A 52 -4.77 -13.53 12.65
C LEU A 52 -4.84 -15.06 12.53
N PRO A 53 -3.75 -15.75 12.14
CA PRO A 53 -3.72 -17.21 12.09
C PRO A 53 -4.03 -17.85 13.45
N GLU A 54 -4.73 -18.97 13.43
CA GLU A 54 -5.04 -19.73 14.65
C GLU A 54 -3.75 -20.20 15.35
N GLY A 55 -3.70 -20.08 16.68
CA GLY A 55 -2.53 -20.47 17.49
C GLY A 55 -1.36 -19.50 17.41
N TRP A 56 -1.52 -18.32 16.79
CA TRP A 56 -0.45 -17.32 16.69
C TRP A 56 0.06 -16.85 18.05
N GLU A 57 -0.84 -16.56 18.98
CA GLU A 57 -0.50 -16.07 20.32
C GLU A 57 0.36 -17.08 21.11
N ASP A 58 0.16 -18.40 20.89
CA ASP A 58 0.94 -19.46 21.53
C ASP A 58 2.39 -19.53 21.03
N MET A 59 2.69 -18.97 19.87
CA MET A 59 4.00 -18.96 19.24
C MET A 59 4.75 -17.62 19.42
N LEU A 60 4.06 -16.60 19.93
CA LEU A 60 4.61 -15.24 20.02
C LEU A 60 5.54 -15.15 21.26
N GLU A 61 6.78 -14.73 21.04
CA GLU A 61 7.71 -14.38 22.10
C GLU A 61 7.75 -12.86 22.26
N THR A 62 7.25 -12.36 23.40
CA THR A 62 7.19 -10.94 23.68
C THR A 62 8.12 -10.50 24.80
N VAL A 63 8.42 -9.22 24.85
CA VAL A 63 9.08 -8.52 25.95
C VAL A 63 8.24 -7.31 26.37
N HIS A 64 8.29 -6.99 27.66
CA HIS A 64 7.66 -5.80 28.23
C HIS A 64 8.69 -4.68 28.35
N VAL A 65 8.33 -3.51 27.86
CA VAL A 65 9.17 -2.32 27.90
C VAL A 65 8.36 -1.13 28.41
N THR A 66 9.00 -0.23 29.16
CA THR A 66 8.36 1.00 29.61
C THR A 66 8.85 2.14 28.74
N ASN A 67 7.94 2.85 28.05
CA ASN A 67 8.27 4.00 27.21
C ASN A 67 8.52 5.27 28.04
N SER A 68 8.89 6.38 27.40
CA SER A 68 9.16 7.66 28.08
C SER A 68 7.92 8.26 28.75
N LEU A 69 6.70 7.91 28.30
CA LEU A 69 5.44 8.33 28.90
C LEU A 69 5.11 7.53 30.18
N GLY A 70 5.80 6.42 30.42
CA GLY A 70 5.62 5.55 31.58
C GLY A 70 4.63 4.41 31.34
N ASP A 71 4.23 4.19 30.08
CA ASP A 71 3.34 3.10 29.70
C ASP A 71 4.11 1.80 29.52
N ASP A 72 3.50 0.68 29.92
CA ASP A 72 4.03 -0.69 29.71
C ASP A 72 3.57 -1.17 28.32
N VAL A 73 4.51 -1.41 27.43
CA VAL A 73 4.25 -1.84 26.05
C VAL A 73 4.80 -3.24 25.85
N GLU A 74 3.98 -4.15 25.37
CA GLU A 74 4.37 -5.52 25.02
C GLU A 74 4.72 -5.60 23.53
N VAL A 75 5.94 -6.11 23.20
CA VAL A 75 6.50 -6.11 21.84
C VAL A 75 7.04 -7.49 21.50
N GLU A 76 6.86 -7.97 20.26
CA GLU A 76 7.58 -9.16 19.80
C GLU A 76 9.10 -8.93 19.88
N LYS A 77 9.82 -9.93 20.38
CA LYS A 77 11.21 -9.80 20.81
C LYS A 77 12.17 -9.38 19.69
N LYS A 78 12.08 -9.98 18.49
CA LYS A 78 12.98 -9.61 17.38
C LYS A 78 12.60 -8.26 16.78
N ALA A 79 11.31 -7.93 16.73
CA ALA A 79 10.86 -6.60 16.34
C ALA A 79 11.42 -5.54 17.30
N TYR A 80 11.41 -5.81 18.60
CA TYR A 80 12.02 -4.92 19.59
C TYR A 80 13.53 -4.79 19.42
N ASP A 81 14.26 -5.90 19.24
CA ASP A 81 15.71 -5.87 19.00
C ASP A 81 16.08 -5.10 17.70
N ALA A 82 15.23 -5.17 16.68
CA ALA A 82 15.38 -4.39 15.44
C ALA A 82 15.05 -2.91 15.66
N PHE A 83 14.01 -2.61 16.44
CA PHE A 83 13.63 -1.26 16.79
C PHE A 83 14.74 -0.53 17.56
N LEU A 84 15.37 -1.17 18.53
CA LEU A 84 16.48 -0.57 19.27
C LEU A 84 17.66 -0.17 18.35
N ARG A 85 17.94 -0.95 17.32
CA ARG A 85 18.97 -0.62 16.33
C ARG A 85 18.58 0.56 15.45
N LEU A 86 17.30 0.63 15.05
CA LEU A 86 16.76 1.77 14.32
C LEU A 86 16.78 3.04 15.17
N GLN A 87 16.39 2.96 16.45
CA GLN A 87 16.41 4.05 17.42
C GLN A 87 17.83 4.61 17.58
N GLU A 88 18.82 3.75 17.78
CA GLU A 88 20.25 4.14 17.89
C GLU A 88 20.73 4.84 16.60
N ASP A 89 20.39 4.30 15.43
CA ASP A 89 20.81 4.87 14.14
C ASP A 89 20.20 6.25 13.90
N LEU A 90 18.90 6.42 14.16
CA LEU A 90 18.20 7.71 14.03
C LEU A 90 18.76 8.75 15.02
N SER A 91 19.00 8.34 16.26
CA SER A 91 19.60 9.23 17.28
C SER A 91 20.98 9.71 16.86
N VAL A 92 21.86 8.80 16.39
CA VAL A 92 23.25 9.10 16.04
C VAL A 92 23.36 9.93 14.76
N HIS A 93 22.58 9.61 13.71
CA HIS A 93 22.77 10.18 12.38
C HIS A 93 21.84 11.34 12.07
N ASP A 94 20.63 11.34 12.65
CA ASP A 94 19.58 12.34 12.37
C ASP A 94 19.24 13.20 13.60
N GLY A 95 19.67 12.78 14.80
CA GLY A 95 19.32 13.44 16.06
C GLY A 95 17.82 13.29 16.37
N ILE A 96 17.20 12.22 15.90
CA ILE A 96 15.79 11.90 16.12
C ILE A 96 15.72 10.78 17.17
N GLU A 97 15.06 11.07 18.28
CA GLU A 97 14.75 10.06 19.30
C GLU A 97 13.33 9.54 19.03
N ILE A 98 13.18 8.23 18.92
CA ILE A 98 11.88 7.57 18.71
C ILE A 98 11.57 6.62 19.87
N GLU A 99 10.29 6.44 20.16
CA GLU A 99 9.79 5.55 21.21
C GLU A 99 8.57 4.76 20.71
N ILE A 100 8.24 3.65 21.37
CA ILE A 100 7.07 2.84 21.04
C ILE A 100 5.89 3.31 21.89
N ASP A 101 4.77 3.69 21.23
CA ASP A 101 3.51 4.01 21.86
C ASP A 101 2.67 2.74 22.11
N SER A 102 2.52 1.91 21.05
CA SER A 102 1.74 0.68 21.08
C SER A 102 2.39 -0.39 20.20
N ALA A 103 2.32 -1.65 20.61
CA ALA A 103 2.79 -2.76 19.78
C ALA A 103 1.85 -3.97 19.85
N TYR A 104 2.20 -5.06 20.57
CA TYR A 104 1.30 -6.19 20.70
C TYR A 104 0.00 -5.77 21.40
N ARG A 105 -1.10 -6.30 20.88
CA ARG A 105 -2.43 -6.11 21.43
C ARG A 105 -3.21 -7.41 21.30
N SER A 106 -3.66 -7.97 22.41
CA SER A 106 -4.48 -9.19 22.38
C SER A 106 -5.84 -8.97 21.69
N VAL A 107 -6.44 -10.06 21.22
CA VAL A 107 -7.81 -10.02 20.65
C VAL A 107 -8.83 -9.50 21.66
N ALA A 108 -8.63 -9.78 22.95
CA ALA A 108 -9.51 -9.32 24.02
C ALA A 108 -9.42 -7.79 24.21
N GLU A 109 -8.22 -7.21 24.24
CA GLU A 109 -8.00 -5.76 24.33
C GLU A 109 -8.58 -5.03 23.12
N GLN A 110 -8.43 -5.61 21.91
CA GLN A 110 -9.05 -5.07 20.71
C GLN A 110 -10.57 -5.03 20.80
N GLN A 111 -11.19 -6.03 21.41
CA GLN A 111 -12.63 -6.03 21.67
C GLN A 111 -13.03 -4.90 22.61
N GLU A 112 -12.26 -4.65 23.68
CA GLU A 112 -12.51 -3.54 24.60
C GLU A 112 -12.41 -2.17 23.91
N ILE A 113 -11.45 -2.01 22.98
CA ILE A 113 -11.31 -0.81 22.15
C ILE A 113 -12.54 -0.65 21.25
N MET A 114 -12.95 -1.70 20.56
CA MET A 114 -14.12 -1.71 19.69
C MET A 114 -15.39 -1.33 20.46
N ASP A 115 -15.59 -1.92 21.65
CA ASP A 115 -16.75 -1.64 22.50
C ASP A 115 -16.75 -0.18 22.97
N ARG A 116 -15.60 0.35 23.36
CA ARG A 116 -15.43 1.75 23.78
C ARG A 116 -15.74 2.73 22.63
N PHE A 117 -15.21 2.48 21.44
CA PHE A 117 -15.48 3.32 20.26
C PHE A 117 -16.95 3.23 19.83
N THR A 118 -17.52 2.04 19.88
CA THR A 118 -18.95 1.82 19.59
C THR A 118 -19.83 2.62 20.56
N ALA A 119 -19.52 2.59 21.84
CA ALA A 119 -20.27 3.32 22.86
C ALA A 119 -20.13 4.87 22.72
N GLN A 120 -18.96 5.33 22.30
CA GLN A 120 -18.65 6.77 22.21
C GLN A 120 -19.10 7.40 20.88
N TYR A 121 -18.94 6.70 19.75
CA TYR A 121 -19.09 7.25 18.41
C TYR A 121 -20.12 6.51 17.54
N GLY A 122 -20.66 5.39 18.03
CA GLY A 122 -21.57 4.52 17.29
C GLY A 122 -20.89 3.41 16.51
N ALA A 123 -21.64 2.36 16.19
CA ALA A 123 -21.13 1.13 15.59
C ALA A 123 -20.53 1.36 14.19
N ASP A 124 -21.17 2.22 13.36
CA ASP A 124 -20.70 2.50 12.00
C ASP A 124 -19.36 3.22 11.99
N TYR A 125 -19.15 4.14 12.91
CA TYR A 125 -17.87 4.83 13.06
C TYR A 125 -16.78 3.89 13.58
N ALA A 126 -17.09 3.11 14.62
CA ALA A 126 -16.17 2.13 15.18
C ALA A 126 -15.71 1.11 14.14
N ALA A 127 -16.63 0.57 13.32
CA ALA A 127 -16.32 -0.41 12.27
C ALA A 127 -15.40 0.15 11.16
N LYS A 128 -15.43 1.47 10.90
CA LYS A 128 -14.57 2.12 9.92
C LYS A 128 -13.17 2.43 10.46
N THR A 129 -13.09 2.80 11.74
CA THR A 129 -11.90 3.39 12.36
C THR A 129 -11.07 2.35 13.11
N VAL A 130 -11.73 1.37 13.72
CA VAL A 130 -11.10 0.36 14.58
C VAL A 130 -11.13 -0.99 13.89
N ALA A 131 -9.99 -1.69 13.90
CA ALA A 131 -9.92 -3.06 13.38
C ALA A 131 -10.86 -3.98 14.17
N LYS A 132 -11.55 -4.87 13.45
CA LYS A 132 -12.33 -5.96 14.08
C LYS A 132 -11.38 -6.83 14.90
N PRO A 133 -11.78 -7.29 16.12
CA PRO A 133 -11.01 -8.26 16.88
C PRO A 133 -10.65 -9.49 16.03
N GLY A 134 -9.38 -9.89 16.07
CA GLY A 134 -8.82 -10.93 15.23
C GLY A 134 -8.32 -10.45 13.85
N TYR A 135 -8.50 -9.14 13.49
CA TYR A 135 -8.11 -8.56 12.21
C TYR A 135 -7.19 -7.33 12.35
N SER A 136 -6.72 -7.05 13.57
CA SER A 136 -5.74 -6.00 13.81
C SER A 136 -4.32 -6.52 13.59
N GLU A 137 -3.49 -5.76 12.89
CA GLU A 137 -2.09 -6.13 12.71
C GLU A 137 -1.29 -6.15 14.02
N HIS A 138 -1.70 -5.37 15.02
CA HIS A 138 -1.13 -5.40 16.38
C HIS A 138 -1.23 -6.77 17.07
N HIS A 139 -2.19 -7.62 16.69
CA HIS A 139 -2.26 -8.99 17.21
C HIS A 139 -1.04 -9.83 16.84
N THR A 140 -0.33 -9.46 15.79
CA THR A 140 0.90 -10.16 15.37
C THR A 140 2.08 -9.88 16.29
N GLY A 141 2.07 -8.79 17.05
CA GLY A 141 3.24 -8.27 17.78
C GLY A 141 4.30 -7.64 16.85
N LEU A 142 4.08 -7.66 15.52
CA LEU A 142 5.02 -7.18 14.51
C LEU A 142 4.74 -5.75 14.06
N ALA A 143 3.60 -5.19 14.41
CA ALA A 143 3.23 -3.80 14.18
C ALA A 143 3.59 -2.96 15.42
N LEU A 144 4.25 -1.84 15.19
CA LEU A 144 4.62 -0.87 16.20
C LEU A 144 4.06 0.50 15.79
N ASP A 145 3.29 1.10 16.69
CA ASP A 145 3.02 2.53 16.63
C ASP A 145 4.12 3.25 17.38
N ILE A 146 4.80 4.17 16.69
CA ILE A 146 5.94 4.89 17.25
C ILE A 146 5.66 6.39 17.32
N TYR A 147 6.30 7.08 18.25
CA TYR A 147 6.34 8.52 18.33
C TYR A 147 7.78 9.00 18.41
N PHE A 148 7.99 10.31 18.35
CA PHE A 148 9.33 10.90 18.40
C PHE A 148 9.41 12.05 19.38
N GLN A 149 10.65 12.39 19.79
CA GLN A 149 10.92 13.55 20.64
C GLN A 149 11.42 14.72 19.80
N LEU A 150 10.92 15.91 20.10
CA LEU A 150 11.37 17.17 19.53
C LEU A 150 11.68 18.16 20.66
N ASN A 151 12.90 18.67 20.72
CA ASN A 151 13.37 19.58 21.79
C ASN A 151 13.16 19.04 23.22
N ASN A 152 13.29 17.75 23.43
CA ASN A 152 13.04 16.99 24.67
C ASN A 152 11.54 16.98 25.10
N GLU A 153 10.63 17.17 24.16
CA GLU A 153 9.19 16.98 24.35
C GLU A 153 8.70 15.82 23.50
N ASP A 154 7.88 14.94 24.06
CA ASP A 154 7.29 13.81 23.34
C ASP A 154 6.16 14.32 22.44
N ILE A 155 6.25 14.03 21.13
CA ILE A 155 5.24 14.32 20.13
C ILE A 155 4.55 12.99 19.81
N TYR A 156 3.41 12.72 20.46
CA TYR A 156 2.74 11.41 20.44
C TYR A 156 1.25 11.47 20.05
N TYR A 157 0.64 12.66 19.95
CA TYR A 157 -0.71 12.77 19.42
C TYR A 157 -0.70 12.67 17.89
N ASN A 158 -1.53 11.80 17.33
CA ASN A 158 -1.59 11.56 15.88
C ASN A 158 -1.78 12.85 15.07
N GLU A 159 -2.68 13.75 15.52
CA GLU A 159 -2.96 15.03 14.86
C GLU A 159 -1.76 15.97 14.89
N GLU A 160 -0.88 15.82 15.87
CA GLU A 160 0.35 16.60 15.97
C GLU A 160 1.45 15.95 15.15
N MET A 161 1.68 14.64 15.28
CA MET A 161 2.72 13.89 14.58
C MET A 161 2.66 14.06 13.06
N ILE A 162 1.45 14.10 12.48
CA ILE A 162 1.25 14.27 11.03
C ILE A 162 1.73 15.63 10.51
N GLN A 163 1.95 16.62 11.39
CA GLN A 163 2.45 17.96 11.00
C GLN A 163 3.97 17.98 10.75
N TYR A 164 4.67 16.85 10.96
CA TYR A 164 6.12 16.75 10.81
C TYR A 164 6.56 15.80 9.70
N PRO A 165 6.16 16.03 8.44
CA PRO A 165 6.49 15.10 7.33
C PRO A 165 7.98 14.90 7.14
N ASP A 166 8.82 15.95 7.36
CA ASP A 166 10.28 15.87 7.21
C ASP A 166 10.93 14.93 8.24
N ILE A 167 10.34 14.78 9.43
CA ILE A 167 10.82 13.83 10.44
C ILE A 167 10.45 12.42 10.02
N TRP A 168 9.20 12.22 9.60
CA TRP A 168 8.74 10.92 9.12
C TRP A 168 9.52 10.46 7.89
N GLU A 169 9.83 11.34 6.93
CA GLU A 169 10.65 10.99 5.77
C GLU A 169 12.01 10.41 6.17
N ARG A 170 12.67 11.01 7.18
CA ARG A 170 13.96 10.50 7.69
C ARG A 170 13.80 9.14 8.38
N ILE A 171 12.79 8.97 9.22
CA ILE A 171 12.49 7.69 9.87
C ILE A 171 12.23 6.61 8.81
N HIS A 172 11.35 6.88 7.86
CA HIS A 172 10.98 5.94 6.80
C HIS A 172 12.15 5.58 5.88
N THR A 173 13.05 6.52 5.63
CA THR A 173 14.25 6.27 4.81
C THR A 173 15.19 5.24 5.46
N ARG A 174 15.27 5.21 6.79
CA ARG A 174 16.20 4.31 7.51
C ARG A 174 15.60 2.99 7.92
N MET A 175 14.30 2.94 8.22
CA MET A 175 13.70 1.79 8.89
C MET A 175 13.78 0.49 8.08
N ALA A 176 13.87 0.56 6.74
CA ALA A 176 14.00 -0.61 5.88
C ALA A 176 15.31 -1.39 6.11
N ASP A 177 16.39 -0.71 6.49
CA ASP A 177 17.68 -1.34 6.84
C ASP A 177 17.56 -2.26 8.07
N TYR A 178 16.53 -2.05 8.87
CA TYR A 178 16.23 -2.82 10.09
C TYR A 178 15.05 -3.78 9.92
N GLY A 179 14.53 -3.92 8.70
CA GLY A 179 13.44 -4.85 8.36
C GLY A 179 12.04 -4.30 8.63
N PHE A 180 11.88 -2.97 8.79
CA PHE A 180 10.57 -2.32 8.93
C PHE A 180 10.12 -1.70 7.62
N ILE A 181 8.80 -1.67 7.43
CA ILE A 181 8.12 -0.94 6.35
C ILE A 181 7.09 0.03 6.92
N LEU A 182 6.81 1.10 6.18
CA LEU A 182 5.60 1.90 6.38
C LEU A 182 4.40 1.07 5.94
N ARG A 183 3.48 0.84 6.87
CA ARG A 183 2.39 -0.10 6.63
C ARG A 183 1.21 0.52 5.90
N TYR A 184 0.81 1.73 6.29
CA TYR A 184 -0.36 2.43 5.77
C TYR A 184 0.07 3.71 5.06
N LEU A 185 0.22 3.60 3.73
CA LEU A 185 0.72 4.65 2.87
C LEU A 185 -0.41 5.60 2.48
N GLU A 186 -0.07 6.88 2.30
CA GLU A 186 -0.99 7.88 1.76
C GLU A 186 -1.45 7.50 0.35
N GLY A 187 -2.77 7.61 0.10
CA GLY A 187 -3.39 7.26 -1.17
C GLY A 187 -3.50 5.76 -1.45
N LYS A 188 -3.27 4.89 -0.43
CA LYS A 188 -3.40 3.42 -0.54
C LYS A 188 -4.48 2.83 0.37
N GLU A 189 -5.38 3.66 0.87
CA GLU A 189 -6.47 3.30 1.75
C GLU A 189 -7.39 2.22 1.15
N HIS A 190 -7.57 2.26 -0.15
CA HIS A 190 -8.38 1.29 -0.91
C HIS A 190 -7.77 -0.12 -0.93
N ILE A 191 -6.44 -0.25 -0.76
CA ILE A 191 -5.74 -1.54 -0.68
C ILE A 191 -5.66 -2.00 0.77
N THR A 192 -5.18 -1.13 1.66
CA THR A 192 -4.90 -1.48 3.05
C THR A 192 -6.14 -1.47 3.92
N GLY A 193 -7.16 -0.69 3.53
CA GLY A 193 -8.38 -0.45 4.30
C GLY A 193 -8.21 0.54 5.45
N TYR A 194 -7.05 1.20 5.57
CA TYR A 194 -6.72 2.17 6.63
C TYR A 194 -6.19 3.45 6.01
N GLY A 195 -6.40 4.58 6.70
CA GLY A 195 -5.84 5.87 6.34
C GLY A 195 -4.32 5.90 6.46
N TYR A 196 -3.72 7.01 6.02
CA TYR A 196 -2.28 7.23 6.19
C TYR A 196 -1.89 7.31 7.67
N GLU A 197 -0.98 6.45 8.09
CA GLU A 197 -0.47 6.37 9.46
C GLU A 197 1.06 6.34 9.44
N PRO A 198 1.75 7.50 9.44
CA PRO A 198 3.22 7.54 9.37
C PRO A 198 3.91 6.89 10.57
N TRP A 199 3.20 6.76 11.69
CA TRP A 199 3.67 6.15 12.94
C TRP A 199 3.59 4.62 12.94
N HIS A 200 2.71 4.01 12.12
CA HIS A 200 2.49 2.57 12.12
C HIS A 200 3.48 1.87 11.21
N ILE A 201 4.50 1.25 11.83
CA ILE A 201 5.54 0.51 11.11
C ILE A 201 5.39 -0.99 11.32
N ARG A 202 5.70 -1.79 10.30
CA ARG A 202 5.58 -3.24 10.33
C ARG A 202 6.95 -3.91 10.17
N TYR A 203 7.29 -4.80 11.11
CA TYR A 203 8.49 -5.62 11.07
C TYR A 203 8.30 -6.89 10.24
N LEU A 204 9.28 -7.22 9.36
CA LEU A 204 9.23 -8.36 8.45
C LEU A 204 10.30 -9.43 8.73
N ASP A 205 11.23 -9.23 9.67
CA ASP A 205 12.44 -10.05 9.90
C ASP A 205 13.25 -10.28 8.60
N ASN A 206 13.10 -9.38 7.62
CA ASN A 206 13.74 -9.47 6.31
C ASN A 206 14.07 -8.07 5.77
N PRO A 207 15.27 -7.51 6.08
CA PRO A 207 15.66 -6.19 5.60
C PRO A 207 15.69 -6.05 4.06
N GLU A 208 15.99 -7.11 3.34
CA GLU A 208 16.02 -7.06 1.87
C GLU A 208 14.60 -6.89 1.30
N ALA A 209 13.63 -7.65 1.82
CA ALA A 209 12.22 -7.48 1.44
C ALA A 209 11.70 -6.09 1.85
N ALA A 210 12.05 -5.60 3.04
CA ALA A 210 11.69 -4.26 3.49
C ALA A 210 12.22 -3.18 2.55
N LYS A 211 13.48 -3.27 2.13
CA LYS A 211 14.09 -2.36 1.15
C LYS A 211 13.40 -2.43 -0.21
N GLU A 212 13.09 -3.63 -0.68
CA GLU A 212 12.39 -3.82 -1.96
C GLU A 212 11.02 -3.16 -1.95
N ILE A 213 10.23 -3.35 -0.88
CA ILE A 213 8.92 -2.72 -0.70
C ILE A 213 9.07 -1.20 -0.64
N MET A 214 9.97 -0.69 0.23
CA MET A 214 10.13 0.75 0.46
C MET A 214 10.75 1.49 -0.73
N ALA A 215 11.52 0.81 -1.60
CA ALA A 215 12.09 1.40 -2.80
C ALA A 215 11.05 1.63 -3.91
N GLN A 216 9.93 0.91 -3.87
CA GLN A 216 8.87 1.02 -4.86
C GLN A 216 7.78 1.98 -4.35
N LYS A 217 7.65 3.13 -5.02
CA LYS A 217 6.65 4.14 -4.62
C LYS A 217 5.24 3.55 -4.59
N GLY A 218 4.61 3.61 -3.43
CA GLY A 218 3.23 3.15 -3.23
C GLY A 218 3.06 1.63 -3.13
N MET A 219 4.14 0.86 -3.00
CA MET A 219 4.07 -0.58 -2.75
C MET A 219 3.54 -0.85 -1.36
N THR A 220 2.42 -1.55 -1.25
CA THR A 220 1.87 -2.03 0.03
C THR A 220 2.28 -3.48 0.28
N LEU A 221 2.18 -3.92 1.53
CA LEU A 221 2.46 -5.32 1.87
C LEU A 221 1.49 -6.27 1.15
N GLU A 222 0.23 -5.86 0.97
CA GLU A 222 -0.78 -6.62 0.22
C GLU A 222 -0.36 -6.86 -1.22
N VAL A 223 0.09 -5.82 -1.91
CA VAL A 223 0.53 -5.92 -3.32
C VAL A 223 1.78 -6.77 -3.42
N TRP A 224 2.76 -6.54 -2.55
CA TRP A 224 4.02 -7.27 -2.57
C TRP A 224 3.82 -8.78 -2.31
N LEU A 225 2.87 -9.14 -1.43
CA LEU A 225 2.49 -10.55 -1.17
C LEU A 225 1.56 -11.14 -2.24
N GLY A 226 1.14 -10.37 -3.24
CA GLY A 226 0.16 -10.80 -4.24
C GLY A 226 -1.26 -10.97 -3.69
N ALA A 227 -1.55 -10.41 -2.52
CA ALA A 227 -2.86 -10.49 -1.84
C ALA A 227 -3.79 -9.32 -2.18
N ALA A 228 -3.30 -8.29 -2.86
CA ALA A 228 -4.08 -7.12 -3.24
C ALA A 228 -4.89 -7.30 -4.52
N ASN A 229 -4.68 -8.37 -5.24
CA ASN A 229 -5.63 -8.76 -6.27
C ASN A 229 -6.80 -9.40 -5.53
N ASP A 230 -7.93 -8.67 -5.46
CA ASP A 230 -9.18 -9.31 -5.11
C ASP A 230 -9.37 -10.49 -6.09
N PRO A 231 -9.37 -11.75 -5.63
CA PRO A 231 -9.51 -12.88 -6.53
C PRO A 231 -10.85 -12.86 -7.28
N GLU A 232 -11.79 -12.03 -6.87
CA GLU A 232 -13.08 -11.80 -7.53
C GLU A 232 -13.04 -10.60 -8.49
N LEU A 233 -12.02 -9.71 -8.40
CA LEU A 233 -11.90 -8.56 -9.30
C LEU A 233 -11.37 -8.98 -10.67
N THR A 234 -12.19 -8.82 -11.70
CA THR A 234 -11.76 -9.01 -13.08
C THR A 234 -11.07 -7.73 -13.58
N VAL A 235 -9.80 -7.84 -13.99
CA VAL A 235 -9.05 -6.76 -14.63
C VAL A 235 -8.84 -7.10 -16.09
N ASP A 236 -9.18 -6.17 -17.01
CA ASP A 236 -9.01 -6.35 -18.43
C ASP A 236 -8.39 -5.08 -19.06
N TYR A 237 -7.15 -5.21 -19.51
CA TYR A 237 -6.42 -4.12 -20.18
C TYR A 237 -6.80 -3.99 -21.66
N GLY A 238 -7.55 -4.95 -22.22
CA GLY A 238 -7.86 -4.99 -23.65
C GLY A 238 -6.63 -5.12 -24.55
N ASP A 239 -6.87 -4.97 -25.84
CA ASP A 239 -5.80 -4.86 -26.84
C ASP A 239 -5.64 -3.38 -27.21
N SER A 240 -4.59 -2.71 -26.69
CA SER A 240 -4.29 -1.32 -27.04
C SER A 240 -3.07 -1.20 -27.94
N GLY A 241 -3.18 -0.40 -28.98
CA GLY A 241 -2.05 0.04 -29.81
C GLY A 241 -1.45 1.37 -29.36
N ILE A 242 -2.04 2.00 -28.33
CA ILE A 242 -1.67 3.33 -27.83
C ILE A 242 -0.95 3.22 -26.49
N TYR A 243 -1.44 2.35 -25.58
CA TYR A 243 -0.97 2.21 -24.21
C TYR A 243 -0.41 0.82 -23.93
N THR A 244 0.60 0.74 -23.07
CA THR A 244 1.08 -0.51 -22.48
C THR A 244 0.16 -0.93 -21.32
N GLU A 245 0.23 -2.21 -20.93
CA GLU A 245 -0.50 -2.69 -19.74
C GLU A 245 -0.08 -1.93 -18.47
N GLU A 246 1.21 -1.58 -18.33
CA GLU A 246 1.72 -0.79 -17.20
C GLU A 246 1.10 0.61 -17.14
N GLU A 247 0.96 1.29 -18.28
CA GLU A 247 0.32 2.61 -18.36
C GLU A 247 -1.18 2.54 -18.05
N LEU A 248 -1.85 1.47 -18.49
CA LEU A 248 -3.27 1.24 -18.17
C LEU A 248 -3.46 0.87 -16.69
N GLU A 249 -2.54 0.09 -16.10
CA GLU A 249 -2.59 -0.20 -14.65
C GLU A 249 -2.43 1.09 -13.84
N GLU A 250 -1.53 2.00 -14.22
CA GLU A 250 -1.41 3.31 -13.57
C GLU A 250 -2.73 4.11 -13.63
N ALA A 251 -3.44 4.09 -14.78
CA ALA A 251 -4.75 4.72 -14.90
C ALA A 251 -5.80 4.03 -14.02
N MET A 252 -5.84 2.71 -14.02
CA MET A 252 -6.78 1.91 -13.21
C MET A 252 -6.54 2.09 -11.70
N ILE A 253 -5.29 2.30 -11.28
CA ILE A 253 -4.97 2.63 -9.89
C ILE A 253 -5.67 3.93 -9.47
N GLN A 254 -5.69 4.98 -10.31
CA GLN A 254 -6.42 6.21 -9.99
C GLN A 254 -7.92 5.97 -9.81
N VAL A 255 -8.49 5.10 -10.65
CA VAL A 255 -9.91 4.70 -10.52
C VAL A 255 -10.15 3.93 -9.23
N LYS A 256 -9.33 2.93 -8.93
CA LYS A 256 -9.42 2.14 -7.68
C LYS A 256 -9.33 3.05 -6.45
N CYS A 257 -8.41 4.03 -6.47
CA CYS A 257 -8.26 5.03 -5.41
C CYS A 257 -9.53 5.85 -5.19
N GLN A 258 -10.16 6.33 -6.26
CA GLN A 258 -11.41 7.09 -6.16
C GLN A 258 -12.59 6.18 -5.79
N PHE A 259 -12.65 4.96 -6.32
CA PHE A 259 -13.69 3.99 -6.00
C PHE A 259 -13.75 3.64 -4.51
N ALA A 260 -12.62 3.66 -3.80
CA ALA A 260 -12.55 3.42 -2.36
C ALA A 260 -13.44 4.37 -1.53
N PHE A 261 -13.81 5.54 -2.08
CA PHE A 261 -14.76 6.46 -1.45
C PHE A 261 -16.23 6.11 -1.72
N PHE A 262 -16.52 5.06 -2.51
CA PHE A 262 -17.86 4.56 -2.75
C PHE A 262 -18.26 3.60 -1.62
N ASP A 263 -18.65 4.16 -0.48
CA ASP A 263 -18.86 3.47 0.79
C ASP A 263 -19.76 2.22 0.67
N GLY A 264 -19.17 1.06 0.97
CA GLY A 264 -19.84 -0.23 0.94
C GLY A 264 -20.13 -0.80 -0.44
N CYS A 265 -19.65 -0.16 -1.53
CA CYS A 265 -19.73 -0.71 -2.87
C CYS A 265 -18.66 -1.78 -3.10
N GLU A 266 -19.00 -2.82 -3.84
CA GLU A 266 -18.10 -3.94 -4.20
C GLU A 266 -17.71 -3.83 -5.67
N LEU A 267 -16.41 -3.66 -5.96
CA LEU A 267 -15.88 -3.57 -7.33
C LEU A 267 -15.73 -4.97 -7.92
N HIS A 268 -16.47 -5.29 -8.99
CA HIS A 268 -16.46 -6.60 -9.62
C HIS A 268 -15.55 -6.69 -10.84
N SER A 269 -15.46 -5.62 -11.62
CA SER A 269 -14.54 -5.55 -12.76
C SER A 269 -14.05 -4.15 -13.03
N ILE A 270 -12.85 -4.07 -13.61
CA ILE A 270 -12.25 -2.84 -14.12
C ILE A 270 -11.62 -3.15 -15.48
N ARG A 271 -11.93 -2.36 -16.49
CA ARG A 271 -11.42 -2.58 -17.84
C ARG A 271 -11.13 -1.29 -18.58
N TYR A 272 -10.18 -1.33 -19.49
CA TYR A 272 -9.99 -0.27 -20.48
C TYR A 272 -11.11 -0.31 -21.52
N ALA A 273 -11.65 0.86 -21.88
CA ALA A 273 -12.75 0.94 -22.83
C ALA A 273 -12.32 0.64 -24.28
N GLY A 274 -11.01 0.79 -24.57
CA GLY A 274 -10.42 0.59 -25.89
C GLY A 274 -9.93 1.89 -26.51
N ASP A 275 -9.10 1.79 -27.55
CA ASP A 275 -8.47 2.94 -28.22
C ASP A 275 -9.48 3.89 -28.90
N GLU A 276 -10.71 3.47 -29.09
CA GLU A 276 -11.79 4.29 -29.62
C GLU A 276 -12.14 5.48 -28.73
N CYS A 277 -11.83 5.43 -27.44
CA CYS A 277 -12.00 6.57 -26.53
C CYS A 277 -10.93 7.68 -26.75
N CYS A 278 -9.82 7.37 -27.39
CA CYS A 278 -8.67 8.28 -27.56
C CYS A 278 -8.87 9.22 -28.76
N THR A 279 -9.92 10.02 -28.75
CA THR A 279 -10.26 10.97 -29.80
C THR A 279 -9.80 12.39 -29.49
N GLU A 280 -9.62 13.22 -30.53
CA GLU A 280 -9.35 14.66 -30.35
C GLU A 280 -10.50 15.36 -29.61
N GLU A 281 -11.74 14.91 -29.77
CA GLU A 281 -12.92 15.44 -29.10
C GLU A 281 -12.86 15.18 -27.60
N ASN A 282 -12.57 13.92 -27.19
CA ASN A 282 -12.44 13.54 -25.79
C ASN A 282 -11.24 14.22 -25.14
N LEU A 283 -10.11 14.31 -25.84
CA LEU A 283 -8.94 15.04 -25.35
C LEU A 283 -9.23 16.54 -25.15
N SER A 284 -9.98 17.16 -26.09
CA SER A 284 -10.42 18.55 -25.95
C SER A 284 -11.31 18.73 -24.74
N TRP A 285 -12.26 17.81 -24.52
CA TRP A 285 -13.13 17.83 -23.35
C TRP A 285 -12.35 17.70 -22.05
N MET A 286 -11.36 16.79 -21.97
CA MET A 286 -10.48 16.68 -20.79
C MET A 286 -9.68 17.97 -20.55
N ASN A 287 -9.18 18.62 -21.60
CA ASN A 287 -8.49 19.90 -21.48
C ASN A 287 -9.42 21.03 -20.99
N GLU A 288 -10.70 20.99 -21.30
CA GLU A 288 -11.68 21.93 -20.75
C GLU A 288 -11.92 21.71 -19.25
N LEU A 289 -11.91 20.45 -18.79
CA LEU A 289 -12.07 20.10 -17.36
C LEU A 289 -10.82 20.40 -16.54
N GLY A 290 -9.64 20.31 -17.12
CA GLY A 290 -8.35 20.37 -16.42
C GLY A 290 -7.86 21.77 -16.02
N GLN A 291 -8.71 22.82 -16.08
CA GLN A 291 -8.45 24.15 -15.53
C GLN A 291 -7.11 24.80 -15.87
N GLY A 292 -6.59 24.54 -17.07
CA GLY A 292 -5.36 25.17 -17.57
C GLY A 292 -4.16 24.24 -17.71
N GLU A 293 -4.32 22.96 -17.42
CA GLU A 293 -3.36 21.93 -17.82
C GLU A 293 -3.48 21.63 -19.32
N SER A 294 -2.42 21.13 -19.92
CA SER A 294 -2.39 20.75 -21.32
C SER A 294 -2.20 19.24 -21.43
N PHE A 295 -3.31 18.50 -21.42
CA PHE A 295 -3.29 17.06 -21.60
C PHE A 295 -3.02 16.69 -23.05
N VAL A 296 -2.28 15.62 -23.24
CA VAL A 296 -1.90 15.08 -24.56
C VAL A 296 -2.43 13.67 -24.80
N GLN A 297 -2.91 13.01 -23.75
CA GLN A 297 -3.51 11.66 -23.81
C GLN A 297 -4.75 11.58 -22.94
N VAL A 298 -5.70 10.74 -23.34
CA VAL A 298 -6.98 10.49 -22.65
C VAL A 298 -7.26 9.01 -22.64
N ALA A 299 -7.76 8.50 -21.51
CA ALA A 299 -8.22 7.13 -21.37
C ALA A 299 -9.58 7.10 -20.68
N GLU A 300 -10.40 6.16 -21.11
CA GLU A 300 -11.66 5.79 -20.45
C GLU A 300 -11.50 4.42 -19.81
N ILE A 301 -11.76 4.33 -18.52
CA ILE A 301 -11.81 3.08 -17.76
C ILE A 301 -13.27 2.83 -17.40
N LEU A 302 -13.71 1.59 -17.50
CA LEU A 302 -15.05 1.15 -17.20
C LEU A 302 -15.04 0.20 -16.01
N THR A 303 -16.03 0.35 -15.12
CA THR A 303 -16.15 -0.55 -13.95
C THR A 303 -17.53 -1.12 -13.84
N ASN A 304 -17.63 -2.36 -13.33
CA ASN A 304 -18.85 -2.92 -12.81
C ASN A 304 -18.72 -3.06 -11.29
N PHE A 305 -19.76 -2.66 -10.58
CA PHE A 305 -19.75 -2.73 -9.13
C PHE A 305 -21.16 -2.90 -8.57
N HIS A 306 -21.26 -3.49 -7.39
CA HIS A 306 -22.50 -3.67 -6.66
C HIS A 306 -22.58 -2.69 -5.48
N THR A 307 -23.76 -2.13 -5.26
CA THR A 307 -24.02 -1.21 -4.15
C THR A 307 -24.61 -1.95 -2.95
N PRO A 308 -24.31 -1.50 -1.71
CA PRO A 308 -24.80 -2.18 -0.51
C PRO A 308 -26.32 -2.13 -0.38
N ALA A 309 -26.88 -3.11 0.31
CA ALA A 309 -28.27 -3.08 0.73
C ALA A 309 -28.47 -1.99 1.79
N GLY A 310 -29.40 -1.08 1.56
CA GLY A 310 -29.71 0.04 2.47
C GLY A 310 -29.44 1.40 1.83
N ASP A 311 -30.00 2.44 2.43
CA ASP A 311 -29.83 3.82 1.93
C ASP A 311 -28.43 4.33 2.33
N LYS A 312 -27.54 4.42 1.36
CA LYS A 312 -26.16 4.91 1.49
C LYS A 312 -25.95 6.20 0.66
N GLY A 313 -26.98 7.01 0.53
CA GLY A 313 -26.89 8.34 -0.09
C GLY A 313 -27.23 8.35 -1.58
N VAL A 314 -26.25 8.56 -2.47
CA VAL A 314 -26.50 8.79 -3.90
C VAL A 314 -26.80 7.53 -4.73
N TRP A 315 -26.54 6.35 -4.19
CA TRP A 315 -26.66 5.08 -4.89
C TRP A 315 -28.05 4.44 -4.71
N GLN A 316 -28.53 3.75 -5.74
CA GLN A 316 -29.67 2.84 -5.54
C GLN A 316 -29.20 1.64 -4.72
N PRO A 317 -29.90 1.27 -3.64
CA PRO A 317 -29.47 0.15 -2.81
C PRO A 317 -29.57 -1.19 -3.57
N ASP A 318 -28.67 -2.13 -3.20
CA ASP A 318 -28.65 -3.51 -3.70
C ASP A 318 -28.71 -3.57 -5.24
N THR A 319 -27.90 -2.78 -5.91
CA THR A 319 -27.97 -2.58 -7.36
C THR A 319 -26.60 -2.80 -8.00
N GLU A 320 -26.56 -3.58 -9.09
CA GLU A 320 -25.39 -3.72 -9.93
C GLU A 320 -25.32 -2.55 -10.92
N TYR A 321 -24.21 -1.81 -10.89
CA TYR A 321 -23.86 -0.79 -11.87
C TYR A 321 -22.88 -1.40 -12.86
N THR A 322 -23.15 -1.28 -14.17
CA THR A 322 -22.32 -1.85 -15.23
C THR A 322 -21.82 -0.76 -16.15
N ASP A 323 -20.57 -0.89 -16.62
CA ASP A 323 -19.93 0.05 -17.53
C ASP A 323 -19.96 1.51 -17.00
N TYR A 324 -19.72 1.67 -15.71
CA TYR A 324 -19.62 2.99 -15.10
C TYR A 324 -18.30 3.65 -15.54
N GLU A 325 -18.41 4.84 -16.11
CA GLU A 325 -17.33 5.51 -16.83
C GLU A 325 -16.41 6.30 -15.90
N TRP A 326 -15.09 6.22 -16.16
CA TRP A 326 -14.04 6.99 -15.50
C TRP A 326 -13.14 7.57 -16.58
N TRP A 327 -13.05 8.89 -16.62
CA TRP A 327 -12.28 9.60 -17.61
C TRP A 327 -11.01 10.20 -17.03
N LEU A 328 -9.87 9.80 -17.60
CA LEU A 328 -8.55 10.21 -17.17
C LEU A 328 -7.80 10.87 -18.32
N ALA A 329 -6.91 11.79 -17.97
CA ALA A 329 -5.98 12.37 -18.93
C ALA A 329 -4.61 12.55 -18.30
N ARG A 330 -3.58 12.67 -19.15
CA ARG A 330 -2.21 12.98 -18.69
C ARG A 330 -1.51 13.98 -19.59
N THR A 331 -0.60 14.76 -19.00
CA THR A 331 0.31 15.65 -19.73
C THR A 331 1.49 14.85 -20.31
N GLU A 332 2.33 15.48 -21.14
CA GLU A 332 3.46 14.80 -21.80
C GLU A 332 4.46 14.19 -20.80
N ASP A 333 4.70 14.87 -19.67
CA ASP A 333 5.64 14.44 -18.62
C ASP A 333 4.95 14.04 -17.30
N GLY A 334 3.62 13.97 -17.26
CA GLY A 334 2.82 13.73 -16.06
C GLY A 334 2.19 12.35 -15.99
N GLY A 335 1.83 11.93 -14.78
CA GLY A 335 1.01 10.73 -14.53
C GLY A 335 -0.46 10.94 -14.90
N TRP A 336 -1.24 9.86 -14.86
CA TRP A 336 -2.67 9.91 -15.08
C TRP A 336 -3.38 10.71 -13.98
N GLN A 337 -4.30 11.57 -14.40
CA GLN A 337 -5.20 12.34 -13.54
C GLN A 337 -6.64 11.95 -13.84
N LEU A 338 -7.40 11.57 -12.82
CA LEU A 338 -8.83 11.32 -12.94
C LEU A 338 -9.59 12.65 -12.92
N LEU A 339 -10.33 12.95 -13.98
CA LEU A 339 -11.00 14.25 -14.18
C LEU A 339 -12.51 14.19 -13.94
N THR A 340 -13.15 13.10 -14.35
CA THR A 340 -14.59 12.95 -14.15
C THR A 340 -15.02 11.48 -14.19
N TRP A 341 -16.18 11.19 -13.62
CA TRP A 341 -16.79 9.85 -13.64
C TRP A 341 -18.33 9.96 -13.59
N GLY A 342 -18.99 8.92 -14.06
CA GLY A 342 -20.45 8.85 -14.10
C GLY A 342 -20.98 8.04 -15.28
N TYR A 343 -22.21 8.34 -15.70
CA TYR A 343 -22.83 7.86 -16.93
C TYR A 343 -23.02 9.04 -17.90
#